data_db7ca585ec13c9fbc85dc2f4de512abf
#
_entry.id   db7ca585ec13c9fbc85dc2f4de512abf
#
_cell.length_a   1.000
_cell.length_b   1.000
_cell.length_c   1.000
_cell.angle_alpha   90.00
_cell.angle_beta   90.00
_cell.angle_gamma   90.00
#
_symmetry.space_group_name_H-M   'P 1'
#
loop_
_entity.id
_entity.type
_entity.pdbx_description
1 polymer ?
#
loop_
_entity_poly.entity_id
_entity_poly.type
_entity_poly.pdbx_seq_one_letter_code
_entity_poly.pdbx_strand_id
1 'polypeptide(L)'
;NVRVMGSGTGGMRGFNNEWMTIKGGKIGPEFGIGHHIGNAVDAPVLILKSCIGNRALGWDLLPPGGEGFEFTDAKGVTWVHPGYKGTPERWVKGMEPKKIKWYAGMQYDGDIVRAMKVLSELNKYYPGAKKYEVAGFLWWQGDRDSRSAALSSRYEKNLVHLIKTLRKDFNAPKAK
;
A
#
# COMPACT_ATOMS: atom_id res chain seq x y z
N ASN A 1 -8.19 -8.90 21.70
CA ASN A 1 -6.74 -8.73 21.59
C ASN A 1 -6.31 -8.31 20.20
N VAL A 2 -6.43 -7.01 19.89
CA VAL A 2 -6.05 -6.44 18.59
C VAL A 2 -4.84 -5.53 18.77
N ARG A 3 -3.79 -5.74 17.99
CA ARG A 3 -2.64 -4.84 17.86
C ARG A 3 -2.65 -4.14 16.51
N VAL A 4 -2.31 -2.88 16.50
CA VAL A 4 -2.12 -2.10 15.28
C VAL A 4 -0.65 -1.73 15.15
N MET A 5 -0.08 -2.02 14.00
CA MET A 5 1.25 -1.59 13.63
C MET A 5 1.15 -0.77 12.35
N GLY A 6 1.60 0.45 12.39
CA GLY A 6 1.45 1.33 11.25
C GLY A 6 2.58 2.34 11.09
N SER A 7 2.83 2.75 9.87
CA SER A 7 3.52 3.99 9.57
C SER A 7 2.49 5.11 9.58
N GLY A 8 2.68 6.10 10.44
CA GLY A 8 1.83 7.29 10.44
C GLY A 8 1.98 8.12 9.15
N THR A 9 1.15 9.13 9.01
CA THR A 9 1.06 10.08 7.88
C THR A 9 2.33 10.92 7.65
N GLY A 10 3.48 10.46 7.97
CA GLY A 10 4.74 11.20 7.85
C GLY A 10 5.80 10.48 7.03
N GLY A 11 5.42 9.51 6.21
CA GLY A 11 6.36 8.76 5.40
C GLY A 11 6.86 7.48 6.07
N MET A 12 7.90 6.91 5.51
CA MET A 12 8.48 5.61 5.88
C MET A 12 9.21 5.61 7.24
N ARG A 13 8.79 6.43 8.17
CA ARG A 13 9.37 6.55 9.51
C ARG A 13 8.66 5.61 10.46
N GLY A 14 9.38 4.66 11.02
CA GLY A 14 9.04 3.87 12.19
C GLY A 14 7.64 3.26 12.29
N PHE A 15 7.53 2.24 13.11
CA PHE A 15 6.22 1.66 13.48
C PHE A 15 5.77 2.17 14.83
N ASN A 16 4.48 2.48 14.95
CA ASN A 16 3.82 2.48 16.23
C ASN A 16 3.32 1.06 16.49
N ASN A 17 3.88 0.39 17.49
CA ASN A 17 3.41 -0.91 17.94
C ASN A 17 2.57 -0.70 19.21
N GLU A 18 1.27 -0.62 19.05
CA GLU A 18 0.37 -0.34 20.15
C GLU A 18 -0.81 -1.32 20.18
N TRP A 19 -1.31 -1.61 21.37
CA TRP A 19 -2.65 -2.17 21.50
C TRP A 19 -3.65 -1.19 20.91
N MET A 20 -4.65 -1.69 20.21
CA MET A 20 -5.66 -0.87 19.57
C MET A 20 -6.46 -0.10 20.63
N THR A 21 -6.10 1.18 20.81
CA THR A 21 -6.76 2.11 21.71
C THR A 21 -6.99 3.43 21.01
N ILE A 22 -8.07 4.10 21.34
CA ILE A 22 -8.35 5.44 20.84
C ILE A 22 -7.44 6.42 21.59
N LYS A 23 -6.51 7.02 20.88
CA LYS A 23 -5.62 8.07 21.40
C LYS A 23 -5.72 9.31 20.52
N GLY A 24 -5.91 10.46 21.14
CA GLY A 24 -5.99 11.74 20.44
C GLY A 24 -7.30 11.96 19.66
N GLY A 25 -7.33 12.97 18.82
CA GLY A 25 -8.54 13.44 18.13
C GLY A 25 -8.84 12.82 16.77
N LYS A 26 -8.15 11.74 16.37
CA LYS A 26 -8.33 11.11 15.05
C LYS A 26 -8.57 9.63 15.20
N ILE A 27 -9.60 9.13 14.51
CA ILE A 27 -9.95 7.72 14.44
C ILE A 27 -9.88 7.30 12.98
N GLY A 28 -9.11 6.24 12.70
CA GLY A 28 -9.06 5.64 11.38
C GLY A 28 -9.93 4.38 11.29
N PRO A 29 -10.16 3.86 10.06
CA PRO A 29 -10.98 2.67 9.84
C PRO A 29 -10.44 1.42 10.54
N GLU A 30 -9.14 1.37 10.84
CA GLU A 30 -8.51 0.26 11.55
C GLU A 30 -9.16 -0.06 12.90
N PHE A 31 -9.75 0.93 13.55
CA PHE A 31 -10.44 0.71 14.84
C PHE A 31 -11.73 -0.08 14.66
N GLY A 32 -12.56 0.29 13.68
CA GLY A 32 -13.77 -0.47 13.36
C GLY A 32 -13.44 -1.88 12.87
N ILE A 33 -12.46 -1.99 11.98
CA ILE A 33 -11.98 -3.28 11.46
C ILE A 33 -11.49 -4.17 12.60
N GLY A 34 -10.61 -3.66 13.44
CA GLY A 34 -10.05 -4.41 14.56
C GLY A 34 -11.09 -4.81 15.61
N HIS A 35 -12.06 -3.93 15.89
CA HIS A 35 -13.17 -4.23 16.78
C HIS A 35 -14.00 -5.40 16.25
N HIS A 36 -14.47 -5.33 15.01
CA HIS A 36 -15.33 -6.36 14.43
C HIS A 36 -14.60 -7.69 14.22
N ILE A 37 -13.38 -7.66 13.67
CA ILE A 37 -12.59 -8.88 13.47
C ILE A 37 -12.21 -9.49 14.82
N GLY A 38 -11.75 -8.67 15.77
CA GLY A 38 -11.37 -9.15 17.12
C GLY A 38 -12.50 -9.78 17.92
N ASN A 39 -13.75 -9.41 17.63
CA ASN A 39 -14.93 -10.05 18.21
C ASN A 39 -15.40 -11.30 17.45
N ALA A 40 -15.06 -11.40 16.16
CA ALA A 40 -15.51 -12.51 15.30
C ALA A 40 -14.56 -13.72 15.30
N VAL A 41 -13.30 -13.53 15.71
CA VAL A 41 -12.29 -14.60 15.73
C VAL A 41 -11.74 -14.80 17.14
N ASP A 42 -11.69 -16.06 17.58
CA ASP A 42 -11.07 -16.45 18.83
C ASP A 42 -9.55 -16.65 18.67
N ALA A 43 -8.90 -15.57 18.21
CA ALA A 43 -7.46 -15.52 18.01
C ALA A 43 -6.95 -14.08 18.14
N PRO A 44 -5.67 -13.88 18.48
CA PRO A 44 -5.04 -12.57 18.43
C PRO A 44 -5.05 -12.02 17.01
N VAL A 45 -5.40 -10.75 16.86
CA VAL A 45 -5.45 -10.05 15.56
C VAL A 45 -4.33 -9.02 15.48
N LEU A 46 -3.54 -9.08 14.42
CA LEU A 46 -2.52 -8.09 14.07
C LEU A 46 -2.94 -7.32 12.81
N ILE A 47 -3.06 -6.01 12.91
CA ILE A 47 -3.30 -5.12 11.79
C ILE A 47 -2.00 -4.42 11.42
N LEU A 48 -1.48 -4.69 10.22
CA LEU A 48 -0.37 -3.96 9.64
C LEU A 48 -0.92 -2.80 8.81
N LYS A 49 -0.81 -1.58 9.34
CA LYS A 49 -1.33 -0.39 8.67
C LYS A 49 -0.22 0.34 7.91
N SER A 50 -0.39 0.53 6.61
CA SER A 50 0.37 1.45 5.78
C SER A 50 -0.52 2.61 5.36
N CYS A 51 -0.14 3.84 5.69
CA CYS A 51 -0.95 5.01 5.42
C CYS A 51 -0.08 6.24 5.16
N ILE A 52 -0.04 6.67 3.90
CA ILE A 52 0.52 7.96 3.50
C ILE A 52 -0.53 8.67 2.66
N GLY A 53 -0.87 9.90 3.03
CA GLY A 53 -1.87 10.68 2.31
C GLY A 53 -1.44 11.03 0.88
N ASN A 54 -2.44 11.19 -0.01
CA ASN A 54 -2.26 11.63 -1.39
C ASN A 54 -1.30 10.76 -2.22
N ARG A 55 -1.41 9.43 -2.09
CA ARG A 55 -0.64 8.44 -2.86
C ARG A 55 -1.47 7.80 -3.96
N ALA A 56 -0.84 7.60 -5.12
CA ALA A 56 -1.46 6.97 -6.27
C ALA A 56 -1.09 5.48 -6.36
N LEU A 57 -2.08 4.66 -6.73
CA LEU A 57 -1.82 3.26 -7.06
C LEU A 57 -0.98 3.15 -8.34
N GLY A 58 -1.26 4.01 -9.33
CA GLY A 58 -0.53 4.01 -10.61
C GLY A 58 0.88 4.58 -10.54
N TRP A 59 1.33 5.06 -9.38
CA TRP A 59 2.66 5.62 -9.19
C TRP A 59 3.31 5.12 -7.89
N ASP A 60 2.88 5.64 -6.74
CA ASP A 60 3.55 5.41 -5.45
C ASP A 60 3.48 3.94 -4.99
N LEU A 61 2.34 3.29 -5.28
CA LEU A 61 2.00 1.94 -4.82
C LEU A 61 2.03 0.90 -5.95
N LEU A 62 2.57 1.27 -7.12
CA LEU A 62 2.65 0.36 -8.26
C LEU A 62 3.56 -0.84 -7.91
N PRO A 63 3.02 -2.08 -7.88
CA PRO A 63 3.81 -3.23 -7.48
C PRO A 63 4.79 -3.70 -8.55
N PRO A 64 5.77 -4.56 -8.21
CA PRO A 64 6.70 -5.17 -9.16
C PRO A 64 5.97 -5.78 -10.36
N GLY A 65 6.47 -5.51 -11.57
CA GLY A 65 5.82 -5.91 -12.83
C GLY A 65 4.72 -4.95 -13.31
N GLY A 66 4.45 -3.86 -12.59
CA GLY A 66 3.57 -2.80 -13.06
C GLY A 66 4.11 -2.16 -14.33
N GLU A 67 3.26 -2.10 -15.37
CA GLU A 67 3.65 -1.62 -16.71
C GLU A 67 3.56 -0.11 -16.82
N GLY A 68 4.50 0.50 -17.58
CA GLY A 68 4.37 1.86 -18.07
C GLY A 68 3.33 1.97 -19.19
N PHE A 69 2.86 3.18 -19.43
CA PHE A 69 1.89 3.45 -20.49
C PHE A 69 1.99 4.89 -21.01
N GLU A 70 1.41 5.11 -22.17
CA GLU A 70 1.25 6.43 -22.74
C GLU A 70 -0.21 6.87 -22.60
N PHE A 71 -0.41 8.17 -22.41
CA PHE A 71 -1.73 8.77 -22.32
C PHE A 71 -1.73 10.15 -23.01
N THR A 72 -2.65 10.34 -23.94
CA THR A 72 -2.84 11.65 -24.60
C THR A 72 -3.95 12.39 -23.88
N ASP A 73 -3.63 13.58 -23.39
CA ASP A 73 -4.57 14.43 -22.66
C ASP A 73 -5.53 15.17 -23.62
N ALA A 74 -6.49 15.89 -23.05
CA ALA A 74 -7.50 16.65 -23.82
C ALA A 74 -6.89 17.80 -24.66
N LYS A 75 -5.63 18.17 -24.42
CA LYS A 75 -4.90 19.16 -25.19
C LYS A 75 -4.07 18.54 -26.32
N GLY A 76 -4.15 17.21 -26.51
CA GLY A 76 -3.38 16.48 -27.51
C GLY A 76 -1.93 16.20 -27.10
N VAL A 77 -1.54 16.47 -25.87
CA VAL A 77 -0.19 16.18 -25.38
C VAL A 77 -0.12 14.73 -24.92
N THR A 78 0.83 13.97 -25.48
CA THR A 78 1.08 12.58 -25.06
C THR A 78 2.11 12.55 -23.93
N TRP A 79 1.69 11.97 -22.82
CA TRP A 79 2.49 11.76 -21.64
C TRP A 79 2.93 10.30 -21.53
N VAL A 80 4.16 10.09 -21.13
CA VAL A 80 4.69 8.76 -20.79
C VAL A 80 4.65 8.62 -19.27
N HIS A 81 3.96 7.60 -18.77
CA HIS A 81 3.96 7.18 -17.39
C HIS A 81 4.86 5.95 -17.25
N PRO A 82 5.86 5.95 -16.38
CA PRO A 82 6.79 4.83 -16.26
C PRO A 82 6.14 3.63 -15.59
N GLY A 83 6.68 2.45 -15.88
CA GLY A 83 6.41 1.25 -15.12
C GLY A 83 7.16 1.21 -13.79
N TYR A 84 7.01 0.12 -13.06
CA TYR A 84 7.66 -0.11 -11.78
C TYR A 84 9.17 0.21 -11.82
N LYS A 85 9.65 0.92 -10.80
CA LYS A 85 10.99 1.51 -10.66
C LYS A 85 11.35 2.61 -11.65
N GLY A 86 10.46 3.00 -12.54
CA GLY A 86 10.71 4.14 -13.42
C GLY A 86 10.53 5.49 -12.71
N THR A 87 11.08 6.56 -13.28
CA THR A 87 11.06 7.93 -12.73
C THR A 87 11.29 8.94 -13.87
N PRO A 88 10.69 10.15 -13.83
CA PRO A 88 9.74 10.70 -12.83
C PRO A 88 8.33 10.12 -12.99
N GLU A 89 7.33 10.68 -12.28
CA GLU A 89 5.93 10.23 -12.34
C GLU A 89 5.38 10.22 -13.77
N ARG A 90 5.77 11.21 -14.59
CA ARG A 90 5.46 11.29 -16.02
C ARG A 90 6.34 12.32 -16.72
N TRP A 91 6.41 12.22 -18.04
CA TRP A 91 7.04 13.23 -18.90
C TRP A 91 6.35 13.30 -20.27
N VAL A 92 6.54 14.38 -21.01
CA VAL A 92 6.01 14.52 -22.37
C VAL A 92 6.78 13.58 -23.31
N LYS A 93 6.05 12.81 -24.13
CA LYS A 93 6.64 11.91 -25.10
C LYS A 93 7.60 12.66 -26.04
N GLY A 94 8.80 12.10 -26.23
CA GLY A 94 9.87 12.74 -27.01
C GLY A 94 10.79 13.66 -26.19
N MET A 95 10.44 13.97 -24.93
CA MET A 95 11.31 14.70 -24.03
C MET A 95 12.14 13.75 -23.17
N GLU A 96 13.35 14.14 -22.80
CA GLU A 96 14.15 13.37 -21.87
C GLU A 96 13.62 13.50 -20.43
N PRO A 97 13.36 12.38 -19.71
CA PRO A 97 12.82 12.43 -18.36
C PRO A 97 13.86 12.94 -17.35
N LYS A 98 13.48 13.95 -16.58
CA LYS A 98 14.31 14.43 -15.47
C LYS A 98 14.13 13.53 -14.25
N LYS A 99 15.10 12.67 -13.98
CA LYS A 99 15.08 11.73 -12.84
C LYS A 99 14.93 12.46 -11.51
N ILE A 100 14.13 11.86 -10.62
CA ILE A 100 13.97 12.29 -9.23
C ILE A 100 14.28 11.11 -8.30
N LYS A 101 14.43 11.36 -6.99
CA LYS A 101 14.70 10.30 -6.00
C LYS A 101 13.53 9.31 -5.82
N TRP A 102 12.29 9.79 -6.03
CA TRP A 102 11.10 8.95 -5.93
C TRP A 102 10.91 8.17 -7.24
N TYR A 103 10.51 6.91 -7.14
CA TYR A 103 10.23 6.05 -8.29
C TYR A 103 8.87 5.33 -8.15
N ALA A 104 8.35 4.84 -9.27
CA ALA A 104 7.11 4.07 -9.30
C ALA A 104 7.22 2.81 -8.43
N GLY A 105 6.37 2.72 -7.41
CA GLY A 105 6.35 1.61 -6.46
C GLY A 105 7.23 1.79 -5.22
N MET A 106 7.86 2.94 -5.03
CA MET A 106 8.74 3.16 -3.88
C MET A 106 8.02 2.98 -2.53
N GLN A 107 6.76 3.40 -2.42
CA GLN A 107 5.99 3.17 -1.21
C GLN A 107 5.65 1.69 -1.06
N TYR A 108 5.23 1.02 -2.14
CA TYR A 108 4.96 -0.42 -2.12
C TYR A 108 6.17 -1.19 -1.57
N ASP A 109 7.36 -0.97 -2.14
CA ASP A 109 8.59 -1.63 -1.69
C ASP A 109 8.85 -1.41 -0.19
N GLY A 110 8.73 -0.16 0.26
CA GLY A 110 8.94 0.17 1.67
C GLY A 110 7.92 -0.46 2.59
N ASP A 111 6.66 -0.55 2.19
CA ASP A 111 5.57 -1.13 2.98
C ASP A 111 5.72 -2.64 3.09
N ILE A 112 6.06 -3.33 1.99
CA ILE A 112 6.31 -4.78 1.99
C ILE A 112 7.50 -5.13 2.87
N VAL A 113 8.63 -4.43 2.73
CA VAL A 113 9.83 -4.66 3.56
C VAL A 113 9.50 -4.53 5.05
N ARG A 114 8.76 -3.48 5.44
CA ARG A 114 8.36 -3.28 6.84
C ARG A 114 7.41 -4.36 7.32
N ALA A 115 6.40 -4.72 6.55
CA ALA A 115 5.46 -5.77 6.91
C ALA A 115 6.16 -7.12 7.09
N MET A 116 7.04 -7.51 6.17
CA MET A 116 7.81 -8.75 6.26
C MET A 116 8.74 -8.76 7.47
N LYS A 117 9.35 -7.61 7.80
CA LYS A 117 10.16 -7.49 9.01
C LYS A 117 9.33 -7.74 10.27
N VAL A 118 8.14 -7.16 10.37
CA VAL A 118 7.26 -7.40 11.52
C VAL A 118 6.88 -8.86 11.62
N LEU A 119 6.51 -9.49 10.52
CA LEU A 119 6.11 -10.89 10.48
C LEU A 119 7.27 -11.84 10.81
N SER A 120 8.49 -11.52 10.40
CA SER A 120 9.69 -12.30 10.77
C SER A 120 10.08 -12.15 12.25
N GLU A 121 9.69 -11.05 12.89
CA GLU A 121 9.93 -10.76 14.32
C GLU A 121 8.65 -10.89 15.17
N LEU A 122 7.70 -11.71 14.74
CA LEU A 122 6.35 -11.75 15.31
C LEU A 122 6.34 -11.92 16.84
N ASN A 123 7.20 -12.77 17.37
CA ASN A 123 7.31 -13.01 18.82
C ASN A 123 7.69 -11.75 19.62
N LYS A 124 8.42 -10.81 19.01
CA LYS A 124 8.76 -9.52 19.61
C LYS A 124 7.53 -8.63 19.82
N TYR A 125 6.60 -8.67 18.86
CA TYR A 125 5.40 -7.85 18.87
C TYR A 125 4.21 -8.53 19.53
N TYR A 126 4.21 -9.85 19.48
CA TYR A 126 3.21 -10.69 20.11
C TYR A 126 3.91 -11.86 20.83
N PRO A 127 4.27 -11.69 22.11
CA PRO A 127 5.02 -12.71 22.87
C PRO A 127 4.31 -14.07 22.84
N GLY A 128 5.06 -15.11 22.53
CA GLY A 128 4.54 -16.47 22.41
C GLY A 128 3.97 -16.84 21.04
N ALA A 129 3.82 -15.90 20.11
CA ALA A 129 3.39 -16.20 18.74
C ALA A 129 4.46 -16.96 17.96
N LYS A 130 4.10 -18.14 17.43
CA LYS A 130 4.99 -18.99 16.66
C LYS A 130 4.65 -18.99 15.15
N LYS A 131 3.42 -18.65 14.81
CA LYS A 131 2.89 -18.64 13.44
C LYS A 131 1.83 -17.56 13.28
N TYR A 132 1.54 -17.21 12.04
CA TYR A 132 0.45 -16.31 11.69
C TYR A 132 -0.26 -16.81 10.43
N GLU A 133 -1.44 -16.28 10.20
CA GLU A 133 -2.20 -16.42 8.98
C GLU A 133 -2.53 -15.02 8.45
N VAL A 134 -2.38 -14.79 7.16
CA VAL A 134 -2.81 -13.57 6.50
C VAL A 134 -4.25 -13.75 6.03
N ALA A 135 -5.18 -13.19 6.80
CA ALA A 135 -6.62 -13.35 6.55
C ALA A 135 -7.10 -12.47 5.39
N GLY A 136 -6.52 -11.30 5.19
CA GLY A 136 -6.95 -10.39 4.14
C GLY A 136 -6.12 -9.12 4.03
N PHE A 137 -6.41 -8.37 2.96
CA PHE A 137 -5.85 -7.05 2.67
C PHE A 137 -6.98 -6.03 2.59
N LEU A 138 -6.88 -4.97 3.35
CA LEU A 138 -7.88 -3.92 3.41
C LEU A 138 -7.36 -2.73 2.59
N TRP A 139 -8.07 -2.39 1.53
CA TRP A 139 -7.69 -1.34 0.61
C TRP A 139 -8.61 -0.13 0.73
N TRP A 140 -8.03 1.01 1.08
CA TRP A 140 -8.74 2.29 1.15
C TRP A 140 -7.92 3.36 0.45
N GLN A 141 -8.00 3.39 -0.87
CA GLN A 141 -7.27 4.31 -1.72
C GLN A 141 -8.02 4.48 -3.05
N GLY A 142 -7.83 5.60 -3.74
CA GLY A 142 -8.43 5.90 -5.05
C GLY A 142 -8.51 7.39 -5.34
N ASP A 143 -8.55 8.23 -4.30
CA ASP A 143 -8.72 9.67 -4.43
C ASP A 143 -7.63 10.34 -5.29
N ARG A 144 -6.36 9.97 -5.14
CA ARG A 144 -5.26 10.54 -5.95
C ARG A 144 -5.36 10.11 -7.42
N ASP A 145 -5.69 8.85 -7.68
CA ASP A 145 -5.82 8.33 -9.05
C ASP A 145 -7.05 8.92 -9.75
N SER A 146 -8.17 9.11 -9.04
CA SER A 146 -9.42 9.65 -9.61
C SER A 146 -9.28 11.09 -10.14
N ARG A 147 -8.31 11.84 -9.63
CA ARG A 147 -8.01 13.22 -10.08
C ARG A 147 -7.16 13.28 -11.34
N SER A 148 -6.75 12.16 -11.88
CA SER A 148 -5.93 12.05 -13.09
C SER A 148 -6.56 11.08 -14.07
N ALA A 149 -7.05 11.57 -15.21
CA ALA A 149 -7.63 10.72 -16.25
C ALA A 149 -6.66 9.59 -16.67
N ALA A 150 -5.36 9.88 -16.75
CA ALA A 150 -4.33 8.91 -17.07
C ALA A 150 -4.25 7.79 -16.04
N LEU A 151 -4.15 8.13 -14.73
CA LEU A 151 -4.06 7.13 -13.66
C LEU A 151 -5.38 6.37 -13.49
N SER A 152 -6.51 7.08 -13.59
CA SER A 152 -7.86 6.51 -13.51
C SER A 152 -8.09 5.45 -14.59
N SER A 153 -7.62 5.68 -15.82
CA SER A 153 -7.76 4.72 -16.93
C SER A 153 -7.03 3.39 -16.70
N ARG A 154 -6.09 3.35 -15.75
CA ARG A 154 -5.30 2.15 -15.41
C ARG A 154 -5.62 1.58 -14.03
N TYR A 155 -6.51 2.24 -13.28
CA TYR A 155 -6.76 1.90 -11.88
C TYR A 155 -7.18 0.44 -11.68
N GLU A 156 -8.15 -0.04 -12.44
CA GLU A 156 -8.63 -1.42 -12.34
C GLU A 156 -7.50 -2.43 -12.62
N LYS A 157 -6.76 -2.23 -13.74
CA LYS A 157 -5.63 -3.11 -14.10
C LYS A 157 -4.57 -3.14 -12.99
N ASN A 158 -4.24 -1.97 -12.45
CA ASN A 158 -3.24 -1.85 -11.39
C ASN A 158 -3.74 -2.46 -10.07
N LEU A 159 -5.04 -2.33 -9.74
CA LEU A 159 -5.62 -2.92 -8.54
C LEU A 159 -5.63 -4.46 -8.61
N VAL A 160 -6.04 -5.01 -9.74
CA VAL A 160 -5.97 -6.47 -9.96
C VAL A 160 -4.54 -6.98 -9.84
N HIS A 161 -3.58 -6.24 -10.41
CA HIS A 161 -2.16 -6.58 -10.31
C HIS A 161 -1.66 -6.49 -8.86
N LEU A 162 -2.02 -5.44 -8.12
CA LEU A 162 -1.71 -5.30 -6.69
C LEU A 162 -2.22 -6.48 -5.86
N ILE A 163 -3.50 -6.87 -6.05
CA ILE A 163 -4.10 -7.99 -5.32
C ILE A 163 -3.31 -9.28 -5.56
N LYS A 164 -2.99 -9.57 -6.82
CA LYS A 164 -2.21 -10.77 -7.18
C LYS A 164 -0.81 -10.74 -6.57
N THR A 165 -0.16 -9.57 -6.59
CA THR A 165 1.20 -9.41 -6.08
C THR A 165 1.24 -9.51 -4.55
N LEU A 166 0.31 -8.87 -3.84
CA LEU A 166 0.19 -9.02 -2.40
C LEU A 166 -0.03 -10.47 -1.97
N ARG A 167 -0.95 -11.17 -2.63
CA ARG A 167 -1.18 -12.61 -2.36
C ARG A 167 0.06 -13.47 -2.56
N LYS A 168 0.86 -13.15 -3.57
CA LYS A 168 2.14 -13.83 -3.85
C LYS A 168 3.18 -13.47 -2.78
N ASP A 169 3.41 -12.19 -2.52
CA ASP A 169 4.46 -11.72 -1.62
C ASP A 169 4.25 -12.21 -0.18
N PHE A 170 2.99 -12.30 0.26
CA PHE A 170 2.64 -12.82 1.58
C PHE A 170 2.36 -14.33 1.61
N ASN A 171 2.54 -15.04 0.49
CA ASN A 171 2.19 -16.47 0.37
C ASN A 171 0.76 -16.75 0.88
N ALA A 172 -0.17 -15.89 0.52
CA ALA A 172 -1.56 -15.90 1.01
C ALA A 172 -2.58 -15.96 -0.14
N PRO A 173 -2.63 -17.04 -0.92
CA PRO A 173 -3.45 -17.12 -2.15
C PRO A 173 -4.95 -17.03 -1.87
N LYS A 174 -5.38 -17.34 -0.64
CA LYS A 174 -6.79 -17.31 -0.21
C LYS A 174 -7.17 -16.04 0.55
N ALA A 175 -6.23 -15.12 0.80
CA ALA A 175 -6.51 -13.86 1.50
C ALA A 175 -7.59 -13.05 0.77
N LYS A 176 -8.52 -12.52 1.55
CA LYS A 176 -9.64 -11.69 1.06
C LYS A 176 -9.17 -10.30 0.66
#